data_313ef405ecff980ab9b86fefaff0babd
#
_entry.id   313ef405ecff980ab9b86fefaff0babd
#
_cell.length_a   1.000
_cell.length_b   1.000
_cell.length_c   1.000
_cell.angle_alpha   90.00
_cell.angle_beta   90.00
_cell.angle_gamma   90.00
#
_symmetry.space_group_name_H-M   'P 1'
#
loop_
_entity.id
_entity.type
_entity.pdbx_description
1 polymer ?
#
loop_
_entity_poly.entity_id
_entity_poly.type
_entity_poly.pdbx_seq_one_letter_code
_entity_poly.pdbx_strand_id
1 'polypeptide(L)'
;GYNNIVLQDGMSIKRVIDANERLQVWADTINNATFNSSPLSPLEKYLLAYKYVTRFIYNDAENKTVSRRVSSILNSNGNNIVCLGYAALLSELCKKIGIPCAIQYLDDATEKYARHANAMVYLKDEKYHINGAYISDPCFDSKQPTRASKHIHGMLKLNDAEKIYKNLNMD
;
A
#
# COMPACT_ATOMS: atom_id res chain seq x y z
N GLY A 1 4.85 23.32 -21.97
CA GLY A 1 5.16 22.99 -20.59
C GLY A 1 5.28 21.48 -20.36
N TYR A 2 5.63 21.10 -19.18
CA TYR A 2 5.82 19.69 -18.78
C TYR A 2 4.57 18.82 -19.01
N ASN A 3 3.39 19.39 -18.99
CA ASN A 3 2.12 18.68 -19.08
C ASN A 3 1.94 17.91 -20.40
N ASN A 4 2.68 18.29 -21.43
CA ASN A 4 2.61 17.64 -22.73
C ASN A 4 3.67 16.56 -22.94
N ILE A 5 4.53 16.34 -21.97
CA ILE A 5 5.53 15.28 -22.06
C ILE A 5 4.85 13.94 -21.84
N VAL A 6 5.05 13.03 -22.76
CA VAL A 6 4.54 11.65 -22.71
C VAL A 6 5.72 10.73 -22.44
N LEU A 7 5.60 9.90 -21.41
CA LEU A 7 6.61 8.90 -21.08
C LEU A 7 6.57 7.75 -22.07
N GLN A 8 7.66 6.98 -22.15
CA GLN A 8 7.85 5.88 -23.10
C GLN A 8 6.68 4.88 -23.13
N ASP A 9 5.93 4.77 -22.05
CA ASP A 9 4.79 3.86 -21.93
C ASP A 9 3.42 4.53 -22.19
N GLY A 10 3.42 5.73 -22.75
CA GLY A 10 2.20 6.49 -23.03
C GLY A 10 1.62 7.28 -21.85
N MET A 11 2.25 7.21 -20.67
CA MET A 11 1.81 7.97 -19.51
C MET A 11 2.23 9.43 -19.62
N SER A 12 1.31 10.38 -19.42
CA SER A 12 1.67 11.79 -19.36
C SER A 12 2.34 12.13 -18.03
N ILE A 13 3.34 13.03 -18.08
CA ILE A 13 4.00 13.48 -16.86
C ILE A 13 3.03 14.19 -15.91
N LYS A 14 2.01 14.86 -16.45
CA LYS A 14 0.96 15.47 -15.62
C LYS A 14 0.27 14.44 -14.73
N ARG A 15 -0.06 13.27 -15.25
CA ARG A 15 -0.67 12.19 -14.46
C ARG A 15 0.24 11.68 -13.35
N VAL A 16 1.55 11.63 -13.62
CA VAL A 16 2.52 11.25 -12.59
C VAL A 16 2.58 12.29 -11.48
N ILE A 17 2.60 13.57 -11.83
CA ILE A 17 2.59 14.68 -10.87
C ILE A 17 1.30 14.64 -10.04
N ASP A 18 0.14 14.55 -10.68
CA ASP A 18 -1.16 14.52 -10.00
C ASP A 18 -1.26 13.34 -9.01
N ALA A 19 -0.77 12.17 -9.40
CA ALA A 19 -0.75 10.99 -8.55
C ALA A 19 0.19 11.19 -7.34
N ASN A 20 1.35 11.79 -7.57
CA ASN A 20 2.30 12.08 -6.49
C ASN A 20 1.72 13.10 -5.49
N GLU A 21 1.01 14.11 -5.96
CA GLU A 21 0.33 15.07 -5.10
C GLU A 21 -0.77 14.41 -4.26
N ARG A 22 -1.57 13.52 -4.84
CA ARG A 22 -2.58 12.74 -4.10
C ARG A 22 -1.95 11.87 -3.04
N LEU A 23 -0.85 11.20 -3.37
CA LEU A 23 -0.12 10.36 -2.43
C LEU A 23 0.49 11.19 -1.30
N GLN A 24 0.95 12.40 -1.60
CA GLN A 24 1.47 13.33 -0.60
C GLN A 24 0.37 13.78 0.38
N VAL A 25 -0.84 14.03 -0.10
CA VAL A 25 -2.00 14.34 0.77
C VAL A 25 -2.26 13.21 1.75
N TRP A 26 -2.21 11.95 1.30
CA TRP A 26 -2.34 10.79 2.18
C TRP A 26 -1.21 10.71 3.20
N ALA A 27 0.02 10.93 2.76
CA ALA A 27 1.17 10.92 3.65
C ALA A 27 1.08 12.02 4.72
N ASP A 28 0.68 13.22 4.34
CA ASP A 28 0.48 14.34 5.26
C ASP A 28 -0.63 14.04 6.28
N THR A 29 -1.72 13.44 5.82
CA THR A 29 -2.82 13.00 6.70
C THR A 29 -2.33 11.98 7.73
N ILE A 30 -1.55 10.99 7.31
CA ILE A 30 -0.98 9.98 8.20
C ILE A 30 0.00 10.62 9.19
N ASN A 31 0.89 11.49 8.71
CA ASN A 31 1.88 12.15 9.55
C ASN A 31 1.27 13.11 10.59
N ASN A 32 0.10 13.65 10.32
CA ASN A 32 -0.63 14.55 11.23
C ASN A 32 -1.74 13.87 12.03
N ALA A 33 -1.99 12.58 11.78
CA ALA A 33 -3.01 11.84 12.49
C ALA A 33 -2.63 11.60 13.96
N THR A 34 -3.64 11.39 14.77
CA THR A 34 -3.48 11.03 16.19
C THR A 34 -4.23 9.75 16.51
N PHE A 35 -3.76 9.05 17.52
CA PHE A 35 -4.40 7.88 18.10
C PHE A 35 -4.37 8.03 19.61
N ASN A 36 -5.54 7.99 20.25
CA ASN A 36 -5.67 8.28 21.68
C ASN A 36 -5.01 9.61 22.08
N SER A 37 -5.25 10.67 21.28
CA SER A 37 -4.75 12.04 21.49
C SER A 37 -3.23 12.19 21.40
N SER A 38 -2.52 11.20 20.87
CA SER A 38 -1.06 11.24 20.66
C SER A 38 -0.73 11.07 19.18
N PRO A 39 0.38 11.63 18.70
CA PRO A 39 0.88 11.35 17.36
C PRO A 39 1.04 9.85 17.12
N LEU A 40 0.84 9.40 15.91
CA LEU A 40 0.96 7.99 15.57
C LEU A 40 2.40 7.50 15.73
N SER A 41 2.56 6.34 16.36
CA SER A 41 3.82 5.60 16.38
C SER A 41 4.12 4.99 15.00
N PRO A 42 5.36 4.53 14.73
CA PRO A 42 5.69 3.92 13.44
C PRO A 42 4.75 2.79 13.02
N LEU A 43 4.40 1.88 13.91
CA LEU A 43 3.44 0.80 13.60
C LEU A 43 2.06 1.37 13.27
N GLU A 44 1.58 2.33 14.03
CA GLU A 44 0.28 2.97 13.81
C GLU A 44 0.23 3.69 12.46
N LYS A 45 1.29 4.43 12.10
CA LYS A 45 1.43 5.05 10.77
C LYS A 45 1.39 4.01 9.65
N TYR A 46 2.13 2.93 9.81
CA TYR A 46 2.15 1.84 8.84
C TYR A 46 0.77 1.21 8.67
N LEU A 47 0.08 0.93 9.74
CA LEU A 47 -1.26 0.33 9.69
C LEU A 47 -2.29 1.27 9.07
N LEU A 48 -2.15 2.58 9.28
CA LEU A 48 -3.01 3.56 8.62
C LEU A 48 -2.71 3.65 7.12
N ALA A 49 -1.44 3.66 6.73
CA ALA A 49 -1.04 3.54 5.31
C ALA A 49 -1.61 2.27 4.67
N TYR A 50 -1.55 1.16 5.38
CA TYR A 50 -2.11 -0.11 4.97
C TYR A 50 -3.63 -0.04 4.73
N LYS A 51 -4.37 0.67 5.59
CA LYS A 51 -5.80 0.93 5.38
C LYS A 51 -6.07 1.67 4.08
N TYR A 52 -5.27 2.71 3.78
CA TYR A 52 -5.41 3.45 2.53
C TYR A 52 -5.22 2.53 1.31
N VAL A 53 -4.22 1.68 1.35
CA VAL A 53 -3.88 0.80 0.22
C VAL A 53 -4.91 -0.33 0.06
N THR A 54 -5.36 -0.94 1.14
CA THR A 54 -6.33 -2.04 1.08
C THR A 54 -7.76 -1.62 0.74
N ARG A 55 -8.02 -0.32 0.61
CA ARG A 55 -9.31 0.20 0.10
C ARG A 55 -9.53 -0.13 -1.36
N PHE A 56 -8.48 -0.24 -2.14
CA PHE A 56 -8.59 -0.54 -3.56
C PHE A 56 -9.12 -1.95 -3.77
N ILE A 57 -9.91 -2.12 -4.83
CA ILE A 57 -10.53 -3.40 -5.15
C ILE A 57 -9.67 -4.09 -6.22
N TYR A 58 -9.24 -5.31 -5.94
CA TYR A 58 -8.47 -6.10 -6.89
C TYR A 58 -9.25 -6.26 -8.19
N ASN A 59 -8.59 -5.97 -9.28
CA ASN A 59 -9.10 -6.18 -10.62
C ASN A 59 -7.93 -6.47 -11.56
N ASP A 60 -7.89 -7.69 -12.09
CA ASP A 60 -6.95 -8.10 -13.12
C ASP A 60 -7.51 -7.75 -14.49
N ALA A 61 -7.60 -6.45 -14.77
CA ALA A 61 -8.05 -5.95 -16.04
C ALA A 61 -7.08 -6.31 -17.18
N GLU A 62 -7.55 -6.26 -18.40
CA GLU A 62 -6.76 -6.59 -19.59
C GLU A 62 -5.49 -5.76 -19.71
N ASN A 63 -5.51 -4.51 -19.27
CA ASN A 63 -4.33 -3.65 -19.30
C ASN A 63 -3.49 -3.78 -18.02
N LYS A 64 -2.62 -4.76 -17.99
CA LYS A 64 -1.72 -5.07 -16.88
C LYS A 64 -0.73 -3.94 -16.55
N THR A 65 -0.40 -3.08 -17.50
CA THR A 65 0.48 -1.93 -17.24
C THR A 65 -0.19 -0.92 -16.33
N VAL A 66 -1.46 -0.63 -16.55
CA VAL A 66 -2.23 0.31 -15.73
C VAL A 66 -2.38 -0.20 -14.30
N SER A 67 -2.67 -1.46 -14.13
CA SER A 67 -2.95 -2.07 -12.80
C SER A 67 -1.71 -2.24 -11.91
N ARG A 68 -0.52 -1.98 -12.44
CA ARG A 68 0.77 -2.13 -11.73
C ARG A 68 1.44 -0.81 -11.38
N ARG A 69 0.97 0.30 -11.92
CA ARG A 69 1.59 1.61 -11.74
C ARG A 69 0.83 2.47 -10.76
N VAL A 70 1.53 3.01 -9.79
CA VAL A 70 0.96 3.91 -8.79
C VAL A 70 0.24 5.09 -9.44
N SER A 71 0.85 5.74 -10.43
CA SER A 71 0.24 6.87 -11.14
C SER A 71 -1.07 6.48 -11.85
N SER A 72 -1.11 5.31 -12.47
CA SER A 72 -2.30 4.83 -13.15
C SER A 72 -3.40 4.41 -12.18
N ILE A 73 -3.03 3.72 -11.11
CA ILE A 73 -3.95 3.28 -10.07
C ILE A 73 -4.65 4.48 -9.43
N LEU A 74 -3.90 5.49 -9.03
CA LEU A 74 -4.45 6.68 -8.39
C LEU A 74 -5.32 7.52 -9.33
N ASN A 75 -5.09 7.46 -10.63
CA ASN A 75 -5.91 8.14 -11.63
C ASN A 75 -7.10 7.32 -12.14
N SER A 76 -7.23 6.06 -11.74
CA SER A 76 -8.31 5.15 -12.15
C SER A 76 -9.43 4.98 -11.14
N ASN A 77 -9.49 5.79 -10.11
CA ASN A 77 -10.42 5.66 -8.98
C ASN A 77 -10.31 4.31 -8.24
N GLY A 78 -9.15 3.66 -8.32
CA GLY A 78 -8.85 2.45 -7.56
C GLY A 78 -9.52 1.17 -8.04
N ASN A 79 -10.03 1.14 -9.26
CA ASN A 79 -10.75 0.00 -9.80
C ASN A 79 -9.91 -0.91 -10.70
N ASN A 80 -8.60 -0.70 -10.74
CA ASN A 80 -7.71 -1.43 -11.64
C ASN A 80 -6.34 -1.63 -11.01
N ILE A 81 -6.22 -2.64 -10.16
CA ILE A 81 -5.04 -2.90 -9.36
C ILE A 81 -4.84 -4.41 -9.18
N VAL A 82 -3.60 -4.86 -9.30
CA VAL A 82 -3.17 -6.24 -9.04
C VAL A 82 -2.11 -6.28 -7.94
N CYS A 83 -1.62 -7.45 -7.58
CA CYS A 83 -0.68 -7.63 -6.46
C CYS A 83 0.53 -6.68 -6.50
N LEU A 84 1.18 -6.53 -7.65
CA LEU A 84 2.31 -5.61 -7.82
C LEU A 84 1.88 -4.15 -7.61
N GLY A 85 0.69 -3.78 -8.05
CA GLY A 85 0.14 -2.44 -7.83
C GLY A 85 -0.07 -2.12 -6.35
N TYR A 86 -0.61 -3.06 -5.59
CA TYR A 86 -0.74 -2.93 -4.13
C TYR A 86 0.62 -2.78 -3.44
N ALA A 87 1.58 -3.63 -3.79
CA ALA A 87 2.91 -3.57 -3.22
C ALA A 87 3.64 -2.26 -3.56
N ALA A 88 3.53 -1.81 -4.81
CA ALA A 88 4.10 -0.54 -5.25
C ALA A 88 3.48 0.67 -4.54
N LEU A 89 2.16 0.69 -4.42
CA LEU A 89 1.45 1.78 -3.75
C LEU A 89 1.81 1.85 -2.27
N LEU A 90 1.86 0.72 -1.59
CA LEU A 90 2.28 0.65 -0.19
C LEU A 90 3.72 1.11 -0.02
N SER A 91 4.63 0.67 -0.88
CA SER A 91 6.04 1.05 -0.84
C SER A 91 6.24 2.56 -1.01
N GLU A 92 5.56 3.16 -1.98
CA GLU A 92 5.63 4.61 -2.21
C GLU A 92 5.02 5.42 -1.06
N LEU A 93 3.92 4.97 -0.50
CA LEU A 93 3.29 5.64 0.65
C LEU A 93 4.17 5.54 1.90
N CYS A 94 4.72 4.36 2.18
CA CYS A 94 5.66 4.16 3.29
C CYS A 94 6.89 5.05 3.17
N LYS A 95 7.44 5.19 1.98
CA LYS A 95 8.57 6.08 1.71
C LYS A 95 8.27 7.53 2.12
N LYS A 96 7.06 8.01 1.84
CA LYS A 96 6.65 9.38 2.19
C LYS A 96 6.40 9.58 3.69
N ILE A 97 6.10 8.52 4.42
CA ILE A 97 5.91 8.59 5.89
C ILE A 97 7.14 8.11 6.68
N GLY A 98 8.26 7.88 5.99
CA GLY A 98 9.54 7.55 6.63
C GLY A 98 9.67 6.11 7.11
N ILE A 99 8.91 5.18 6.54
CA ILE A 99 8.97 3.75 6.89
C ILE A 99 9.64 2.97 5.76
N PRO A 100 10.76 2.29 6.02
CA PRO A 100 11.43 1.47 5.01
C PRO A 100 10.52 0.34 4.54
N CYS A 101 10.28 0.30 3.23
CA CYS A 101 9.44 -0.71 2.61
C CYS A 101 9.95 -1.01 1.20
N ALA A 102 10.00 -2.27 0.82
CA ALA A 102 10.44 -2.71 -0.48
C ALA A 102 9.46 -3.70 -1.08
N ILE A 103 9.39 -3.72 -2.41
CA ILE A 103 8.60 -4.70 -3.13
C ILE A 103 9.36 -6.02 -3.12
N GLN A 104 8.66 -7.10 -2.78
CA GLN A 104 9.16 -8.45 -2.83
C GLN A 104 8.46 -9.22 -3.94
N TYR A 105 9.25 -9.80 -4.85
CA TYR A 105 8.76 -10.67 -5.90
C TYR A 105 8.88 -12.12 -5.45
N LEU A 106 7.77 -12.83 -5.50
CA LEU A 106 7.72 -14.26 -5.22
C LEU A 106 7.56 -14.99 -6.54
N ASP A 107 8.62 -15.67 -6.94
CA ASP A 107 8.64 -16.49 -8.15
C ASP A 107 8.84 -17.95 -7.75
N ASP A 108 7.73 -18.67 -7.62
CA ASP A 108 7.76 -20.10 -7.43
C ASP A 108 7.39 -20.78 -8.75
N ALA A 109 8.41 -21.22 -9.46
CA ALA A 109 8.26 -21.89 -10.75
C ALA A 109 7.54 -23.26 -10.66
N THR A 110 7.32 -23.77 -9.44
CA THR A 110 6.70 -25.08 -9.20
C THR A 110 5.21 -25.00 -8.92
N GLU A 111 4.68 -23.81 -8.65
CA GLU A 111 3.29 -23.64 -8.26
C GLU A 111 2.41 -22.97 -9.32
N LYS A 112 1.16 -23.37 -9.34
CA LYS A 112 0.08 -22.88 -10.21
C LYS A 112 -0.19 -21.37 -10.08
N TYR A 113 0.37 -20.72 -9.04
CA TYR A 113 0.22 -19.30 -8.73
C TYR A 113 1.55 -18.56 -8.78
N ALA A 114 2.38 -18.91 -9.72
CA ALA A 114 3.82 -18.70 -9.80
C ALA A 114 4.32 -17.24 -9.83
N ARG A 115 3.48 -16.22 -9.82
CA ARG A 115 3.95 -14.83 -9.86
C ARG A 115 3.11 -13.95 -8.95
N HIS A 116 3.65 -13.74 -7.78
CA HIS A 116 3.04 -12.86 -6.78
C HIS A 116 4.02 -11.78 -6.36
N ALA A 117 3.51 -10.62 -6.00
CA ALA A 117 4.29 -9.56 -5.38
C ALA A 117 3.63 -9.14 -4.08
N ASN A 118 4.45 -8.97 -3.06
CA ASN A 118 4.06 -8.35 -1.81
C ASN A 118 5.14 -7.35 -1.36
N ALA A 119 5.12 -6.93 -0.13
CA ALA A 119 6.08 -5.99 0.41
C ALA A 119 6.81 -6.57 1.62
N MET A 120 8.01 -6.06 1.84
CA MET A 120 8.78 -6.24 3.08
C MET A 120 8.89 -4.89 3.76
N VAL A 121 8.40 -4.77 4.98
CA VAL A 121 8.44 -3.54 5.75
C VAL A 121 9.35 -3.72 6.96
N TYR A 122 10.17 -2.71 7.25
CA TYR A 122 10.96 -2.66 8.48
C TYR A 122 10.28 -1.74 9.49
N LEU A 123 9.93 -2.29 10.64
CA LEU A 123 9.26 -1.56 11.70
C LEU A 123 10.10 -1.58 12.97
N LYS A 124 10.39 -0.39 13.48
CA LYS A 124 10.96 -0.18 14.80
C LYS A 124 10.01 0.72 15.57
N ASP A 125 9.38 0.16 16.59
CA ASP A 125 8.37 0.87 17.39
C ASP A 125 8.50 0.47 18.85
N GLU A 126 8.95 1.41 19.67
CA GLU A 126 9.18 1.17 21.10
C GLU A 126 7.88 1.01 21.87
N LYS A 127 6.80 1.66 21.42
CA LYS A 127 5.48 1.56 22.07
C LYS A 127 4.94 0.13 22.05
N TYR A 128 5.23 -0.62 20.99
CA TYR A 128 4.77 -2.00 20.82
C TYR A 128 5.88 -3.04 20.92
N HIS A 129 7.08 -2.61 21.32
CA HIS A 129 8.25 -3.48 21.50
C HIS A 129 8.59 -4.30 20.28
N ILE A 130 8.54 -3.68 19.09
CA ILE A 130 8.91 -4.33 17.85
C ILE A 130 10.14 -3.69 17.20
N ASN A 131 10.96 -4.54 16.60
CA ASN A 131 12.11 -4.11 15.81
C ASN A 131 12.46 -5.24 14.84
N GLY A 132 12.03 -5.13 13.60
CA GLY A 132 12.30 -6.17 12.61
C GLY A 132 11.65 -5.94 11.26
N ALA A 133 11.92 -6.86 10.34
CA ALA A 133 11.33 -6.89 9.03
C ALA A 133 10.12 -7.84 9.01
N TYR A 134 9.05 -7.38 8.37
CA TYR A 134 7.78 -8.11 8.31
C TYR A 134 7.27 -8.18 6.88
N ILE A 135 6.77 -9.33 6.49
CA ILE A 135 6.10 -9.51 5.20
C ILE A 135 4.72 -8.85 5.25
N SER A 136 4.38 -8.14 4.19
CA SER A 136 3.15 -7.36 4.08
C SER A 136 2.48 -7.63 2.74
N ASP A 137 1.22 -8.06 2.77
CA ASP A 137 0.48 -8.41 1.57
C ASP A 137 -0.88 -7.68 1.48
N PRO A 138 -0.88 -6.42 1.06
CA PRO A 138 -2.11 -5.65 0.97
C PRO A 138 -3.07 -6.17 -0.11
N CYS A 139 -2.56 -6.85 -1.12
CA CYS A 139 -3.40 -7.50 -2.12
C CYS A 139 -4.28 -8.59 -1.49
N PHE A 140 -3.70 -9.39 -0.63
CA PHE A 140 -4.41 -10.46 0.07
C PHE A 140 -5.52 -9.93 0.98
N ASP A 141 -5.26 -8.81 1.65
CA ASP A 141 -6.19 -8.19 2.59
C ASP A 141 -7.14 -7.16 1.95
N SER A 142 -6.99 -6.90 0.67
CA SER A 142 -7.82 -5.93 -0.05
C SER A 142 -9.28 -6.36 -0.14
N LYS A 143 -10.15 -5.39 -0.41
CA LYS A 143 -11.55 -5.66 -0.73
C LYS A 143 -11.63 -6.35 -2.10
N GLN A 144 -11.68 -7.66 -2.10
CA GLN A 144 -11.94 -8.43 -3.33
C GLN A 144 -13.42 -8.75 -3.45
N PRO A 145 -13.97 -8.85 -4.67
CA PRO A 145 -15.37 -9.23 -4.86
C PRO A 145 -15.74 -10.57 -4.22
N THR A 146 -14.75 -11.46 -4.08
CA THR A 146 -14.92 -12.81 -3.54
C THR A 146 -14.37 -13.00 -2.13
N ARG A 147 -13.72 -11.98 -1.59
CA ARG A 147 -13.10 -12.01 -0.26
C ARG A 147 -13.42 -10.76 0.52
N ALA A 148 -14.33 -10.88 1.46
CA ALA A 148 -14.49 -9.88 2.49
C ALA A 148 -13.45 -10.13 3.59
N SER A 149 -12.21 -9.74 3.37
CA SER A 149 -11.23 -9.84 4.45
C SER A 149 -11.51 -8.77 5.49
N LYS A 150 -11.82 -9.19 6.70
CA LYS A 150 -11.96 -8.31 7.87
C LYS A 150 -10.71 -8.34 8.74
N HIS A 151 -9.69 -9.07 8.32
CA HIS A 151 -8.51 -9.37 9.11
C HIS A 151 -7.23 -9.07 8.34
N ILE A 152 -6.19 -8.70 9.06
CA ILE A 152 -4.84 -8.63 8.51
C ILE A 152 -4.29 -10.05 8.45
N HIS A 153 -4.19 -10.61 7.24
CA HIS A 153 -3.68 -11.95 7.04
C HIS A 153 -2.20 -11.93 6.68
N GLY A 154 -1.48 -12.85 7.27
CA GLY A 154 -0.17 -13.29 6.78
C GLY A 154 0.99 -12.35 7.03
N MET A 155 0.81 -11.22 7.71
CA MET A 155 1.79 -10.19 7.58
C MET A 155 2.53 -9.80 8.80
N LEU A 156 1.82 -9.36 9.73
CA LEU A 156 2.38 -8.96 10.98
C LEU A 156 1.89 -9.98 11.98
N LYS A 157 2.70 -10.98 12.27
CA LYS A 157 2.46 -11.87 13.41
C LYS A 157 2.63 -11.07 14.71
N LEU A 158 1.97 -9.92 14.76
CA LEU A 158 1.90 -9.09 15.94
C LEU A 158 0.53 -9.29 16.54
N ASN A 159 0.48 -9.77 17.77
CA ASN A 159 -0.75 -10.10 18.47
C ASN A 159 -1.77 -8.96 18.52
N ASP A 160 -1.31 -7.71 18.47
CA ASP A 160 -2.15 -6.52 18.59
C ASP A 160 -2.37 -5.75 17.29
N ALA A 161 -1.70 -6.13 16.18
CA ALA A 161 -1.77 -5.36 14.94
C ALA A 161 -3.19 -5.24 14.39
N GLU A 162 -3.96 -6.30 14.45
CA GLU A 162 -5.35 -6.31 14.00
C GLU A 162 -6.23 -5.40 14.86
N LYS A 163 -6.04 -5.40 16.15
CA LYS A 163 -6.78 -4.55 17.09
C LYS A 163 -6.47 -3.07 16.85
N ILE A 164 -5.20 -2.73 16.68
CA ILE A 164 -4.76 -1.37 16.35
C ILE A 164 -5.37 -0.95 15.01
N TYR A 165 -5.25 -1.80 14.00
CA TYR A 165 -5.77 -1.55 12.66
C TYR A 165 -7.27 -1.24 12.67
N LYS A 166 -8.07 -1.98 13.43
CA LYS A 166 -9.51 -1.75 13.54
C LYS A 166 -9.86 -0.44 14.21
N ASN A 167 -9.02 0.03 15.13
CA ASN A 167 -9.26 1.23 15.92
C ASN A 167 -8.71 2.51 15.29
N LEU A 168 -7.86 2.41 14.27
CA LEU A 168 -7.35 3.57 13.55
C LEU A 168 -8.46 4.19 12.69
N ASN A 169 -8.69 5.47 12.86
CA ASN A 169 -9.63 6.22 12.04
C ASN A 169 -8.89 6.85 10.86
N MET A 170 -9.51 6.77 9.68
CA MET A 170 -8.98 7.33 8.44
C MET A 170 -9.52 8.73 8.12
N ASP A 171 -10.52 9.14 8.85
CA ASP A 171 -11.20 10.42 8.62
C ASP A 171 -10.47 11.60 9.26
#